data_cc5707fa5a88288f2e1a5090dfb532cc
#
_entry.id   cc5707fa5a88288f2e1a5090dfb532cc
#
_cell.length_a   1.000
_cell.length_b   1.000
_cell.length_c   1.000
_cell.angle_alpha   90.00
_cell.angle_beta   90.00
_cell.angle_gamma   90.00
#
_symmetry.space_group_name_H-M   'P 1'
#
loop_
_entity.id
_entity.type
_entity.pdbx_description
1 polymer ?
#
loop_
_entity_poly.entity_id
_entity_poly.type
_entity_poly.pdbx_seq_one_letter_code
_entity_poly.pdbx_strand_id
1 'polypeptide(L)'
;PEAIYGNAKALELGIKTLEACLMDAGADSRQTEKLSYALGMIHIEGQLSKSSSLLTLLRQRLEQAQRQLAHFDHDILAQGMVNNLAGAYVDTLGTLKFRIQVKGNEQRLKTVGMAEQIRASLLAGVRAAWLWKRLGGRRWHLLFTRGQILEELRLLIKETQQRS
;
A
#
# COMPACT_ATOMS: atom_id res chain seq x y z
N PRO A 1 -5.43 -12.84 7.57
CA PRO A 1 -4.35 -11.84 7.58
C PRO A 1 -2.97 -12.48 7.81
N GLU A 2 -2.84 -13.41 8.76
CA GLU A 2 -1.57 -14.07 9.11
C GLU A 2 -0.93 -14.82 7.94
N ALA A 3 -1.71 -15.47 7.10
CA ALA A 3 -1.20 -16.16 5.90
C ALA A 3 -0.58 -15.22 4.85
N ILE A 4 -0.87 -13.92 4.91
CA ILE A 4 -0.39 -12.92 3.93
C ILE A 4 0.71 -12.05 4.52
N TYR A 5 0.60 -11.69 5.80
CA TYR A 5 1.46 -10.72 6.48
C TYR A 5 2.31 -11.33 7.60
N GLY A 6 2.23 -12.64 7.79
CA GLY A 6 2.95 -13.35 8.86
C GLY A 6 2.19 -13.26 10.18
N ASN A 7 2.58 -12.35 11.04
CA ASN A 7 1.95 -12.16 12.34
C ASN A 7 1.41 -10.74 12.53
N ALA A 8 0.60 -10.53 13.56
CA ALA A 8 0.02 -9.22 13.88
C ALA A 8 1.08 -8.16 14.19
N LYS A 9 2.26 -8.55 14.69
CA LYS A 9 3.39 -7.66 14.97
C LYS A 9 3.92 -6.99 13.70
N ALA A 10 3.93 -7.70 12.56
CA ALA A 10 4.31 -7.15 11.26
C ALA A 10 3.35 -6.03 10.79
N LEU A 11 2.13 -5.99 11.31
CA LEU A 11 1.10 -4.99 10.99
C LEU A 11 1.04 -3.84 11.99
N GLU A 12 1.81 -3.89 13.09
CA GLU A 12 1.70 -2.94 14.21
C GLU A 12 1.82 -1.48 13.76
N LEU A 13 2.81 -1.17 12.91
CA LEU A 13 2.98 0.18 12.36
C LEU A 13 1.75 0.63 11.55
N GLY A 14 1.21 -0.26 10.72
CA GLY A 14 0.02 0.01 9.92
C GLY A 14 -1.22 0.24 10.77
N ILE A 15 -1.43 -0.59 11.79
CA ILE A 15 -2.54 -0.50 12.75
C ILE A 15 -2.50 0.83 13.49
N LYS A 16 -1.36 1.20 14.09
CA LYS A 16 -1.16 2.47 14.80
C LYS A 16 -1.31 3.68 13.85
N THR A 17 -0.81 3.57 12.62
CA THR A 17 -0.95 4.64 11.63
C THR A 17 -2.41 4.84 11.23
N LEU A 18 -3.16 3.77 11.01
CA LEU A 18 -4.58 3.85 10.66
C LEU A 18 -5.41 4.40 11.82
N GLU A 19 -5.13 3.98 13.06
CA GLU A 19 -5.76 4.54 14.26
C GLU A 19 -5.56 6.05 14.31
N ALA A 20 -4.31 6.53 14.21
CA ALA A 20 -4.00 7.96 14.22
C ALA A 20 -4.71 8.72 13.08
N CYS A 21 -4.71 8.17 11.86
CA CYS A 21 -5.41 8.78 10.73
C CYS A 21 -6.92 8.89 10.95
N LEU A 22 -7.50 7.91 11.61
CA LEU A 22 -8.93 7.92 11.90
C LEU A 22 -9.28 8.78 13.12
N MET A 23 -8.43 8.87 14.14
CA MET A 23 -8.66 9.72 15.31
C MET A 23 -8.56 11.21 14.97
N ASP A 24 -7.56 11.60 14.19
CA ASP A 24 -7.23 13.00 13.90
C ASP A 24 -7.70 13.46 12.50
N ALA A 25 -8.67 12.74 11.90
CA ALA A 25 -9.16 13.07 10.57
C ALA A 25 -9.72 14.51 10.53
N GLY A 26 -8.97 15.38 9.87
CA GLY A 26 -9.28 16.82 9.74
C GLY A 26 -8.53 17.74 10.68
N ALA A 27 -7.93 17.27 11.78
CA ALA A 27 -7.15 18.09 12.72
C ALA A 27 -5.65 18.16 12.34
N ASP A 28 -5.07 17.05 11.86
CA ASP A 28 -3.68 17.00 11.41
C ASP A 28 -3.63 16.80 9.89
N SER A 29 -3.01 17.74 9.17
CA SER A 29 -2.83 17.69 7.73
C SER A 29 -2.05 16.45 7.26
N ARG A 30 -1.10 15.95 8.06
CA ARG A 30 -0.31 14.75 7.75
C ARG A 30 -1.15 13.47 7.81
N GLN A 31 -2.08 13.37 8.77
CA GLN A 31 -2.98 12.23 8.86
C GLN A 31 -4.01 12.25 7.71
N THR A 32 -4.51 13.43 7.39
CA THR A 32 -5.39 13.63 6.23
C THR A 32 -4.69 13.25 4.91
N GLU A 33 -3.41 13.59 4.77
CA GLU A 33 -2.60 13.23 3.61
C GLU A 33 -2.43 11.71 3.47
N LYS A 34 -2.09 10.99 4.56
CA LYS A 34 -1.98 9.53 4.55
C LYS A 34 -3.30 8.86 4.15
N LEU A 35 -4.42 9.35 4.69
CA LEU A 35 -5.74 8.85 4.32
C LEU A 35 -6.04 9.11 2.85
N SER A 36 -5.64 10.26 2.31
CA SER A 36 -5.79 10.58 0.89
C SER A 36 -5.01 9.63 -0.01
N TYR A 37 -3.80 9.20 0.41
CA TYR A 37 -3.04 8.17 -0.31
C TYR A 37 -3.76 6.82 -0.30
N ALA A 38 -4.31 6.41 0.84
CA ALA A 38 -5.08 5.17 0.92
C ALA A 38 -6.31 5.19 -0.01
N LEU A 39 -7.07 6.28 0.00
CA LEU A 39 -8.21 6.48 -0.90
C LEU A 39 -7.78 6.53 -2.37
N GLY A 40 -6.64 7.14 -2.66
CA GLY A 40 -6.04 7.17 -3.99
C GLY A 40 -5.66 5.76 -4.49
N MET A 41 -5.08 4.92 -3.63
CA MET A 41 -4.74 3.53 -3.96
C MET A 41 -5.99 2.69 -4.22
N ILE A 42 -7.06 2.87 -3.44
CA ILE A 42 -8.36 2.24 -3.67
C ILE A 42 -8.97 2.69 -5.01
N HIS A 43 -8.80 3.97 -5.37
CA HIS A 43 -9.26 4.49 -6.65
C HIS A 43 -8.50 3.88 -7.84
N ILE A 44 -7.16 3.82 -7.75
CA ILE A 44 -6.28 3.19 -8.75
C ILE A 44 -6.64 1.71 -8.91
N GLU A 45 -6.85 0.98 -7.82
CA GLU A 45 -7.29 -0.41 -7.86
C GLU A 45 -8.60 -0.54 -8.65
N GLY A 46 -9.56 0.36 -8.39
CA GLY A 46 -10.83 0.36 -9.10
C GLY A 46 -10.73 0.63 -10.60
N GLN A 47 -9.72 1.41 -11.04
CA GLN A 47 -9.43 1.62 -12.46
C GLN A 47 -8.71 0.41 -13.08
N LEU A 48 -7.69 -0.11 -12.38
CA LEU A 48 -6.92 -1.28 -12.81
C LEU A 48 -7.82 -2.50 -13.00
N SER A 49 -8.72 -2.76 -12.06
CA SER A 49 -9.65 -3.90 -12.10
C SER A 49 -10.60 -3.90 -13.30
N LYS A 50 -10.77 -2.75 -13.97
CA LYS A 50 -11.60 -2.61 -15.18
C LYS A 50 -10.82 -2.82 -16.48
N SER A 51 -9.49 -2.92 -16.42
CA SER A 51 -8.63 -3.06 -17.59
C SER A 51 -7.95 -4.44 -17.61
N SER A 52 -8.49 -5.36 -18.37
CA SER A 52 -7.92 -6.70 -18.53
C SER A 52 -6.50 -6.67 -19.11
N SER A 53 -6.21 -5.74 -20.01
CA SER A 53 -4.88 -5.57 -20.60
C SER A 53 -3.84 -5.13 -19.58
N LEU A 54 -4.17 -4.14 -18.73
CA LEU A 54 -3.26 -3.70 -17.66
C LEU A 54 -3.06 -4.78 -16.60
N LEU A 55 -4.11 -5.53 -16.25
CA LEU A 55 -3.99 -6.66 -15.32
C LEU A 55 -3.07 -7.76 -15.87
N THR A 56 -3.21 -8.09 -17.16
CA THR A 56 -2.33 -9.06 -17.80
C THR A 56 -0.88 -8.60 -17.82
N LEU A 57 -0.65 -7.33 -18.20
CA LEU A 57 0.70 -6.77 -18.22
C LEU A 57 1.30 -6.73 -16.81
N LEU A 58 0.55 -6.28 -15.81
CA LEU A 58 1.00 -6.25 -14.42
C LEU A 58 1.39 -7.65 -13.94
N ARG A 59 0.55 -8.65 -14.20
CA ARG A 59 0.84 -10.04 -13.87
C ARG A 59 2.15 -10.51 -14.51
N GLN A 60 2.35 -10.28 -15.80
CA GLN A 60 3.59 -10.63 -16.50
C GLN A 60 4.82 -9.98 -15.87
N ARG A 61 4.73 -8.68 -15.51
CA ARG A 61 5.82 -7.96 -14.85
C ARG A 61 6.14 -8.51 -13.46
N LEU A 62 5.12 -8.84 -12.67
CA LEU A 62 5.30 -9.44 -11.35
C LEU A 62 5.87 -10.86 -11.42
N GLU A 63 5.42 -11.69 -12.36
CA GLU A 63 5.99 -13.02 -12.60
C GLU A 63 7.45 -12.94 -13.06
N GLN A 64 7.79 -11.94 -13.87
CA GLN A 64 9.19 -11.68 -14.26
C GLN A 64 10.04 -11.29 -13.05
N ALA A 65 9.56 -10.37 -12.23
CA ALA A 65 10.25 -9.97 -10.99
C ALA A 65 10.42 -11.17 -10.03
N GLN A 66 9.40 -12.00 -9.89
CA GLN A 66 9.46 -13.20 -9.05
C GLN A 66 10.53 -14.18 -9.52
N ARG A 67 10.66 -14.42 -10.84
CA ARG A 67 11.73 -15.27 -11.39
C ARG A 67 13.13 -14.74 -11.11
N GLN A 68 13.27 -13.43 -10.99
CA GLN A 68 14.56 -12.79 -10.71
C GLN A 68 14.90 -12.74 -9.21
N LEU A 69 13.95 -13.05 -8.34
CA LEU A 69 14.13 -12.92 -6.88
C LEU A 69 15.31 -13.77 -6.36
N ALA A 70 15.56 -14.94 -6.96
CA ALA A 70 16.70 -15.78 -6.59
C ALA A 70 18.06 -15.11 -6.85
N HIS A 71 18.17 -14.22 -7.86
CA HIS A 71 19.39 -13.47 -8.14
C HIS A 71 19.69 -12.37 -7.11
N PHE A 72 18.73 -12.08 -6.24
CA PHE A 72 18.83 -11.09 -5.16
C PHE A 72 18.75 -11.74 -3.77
N ASP A 73 19.23 -12.99 -3.65
CA ASP A 73 19.22 -13.75 -2.38
C ASP A 73 17.86 -13.79 -1.68
N HIS A 74 16.78 -13.80 -2.47
CA HIS A 74 15.39 -13.68 -2.02
C HIS A 74 15.06 -12.40 -1.22
N ASP A 75 15.93 -11.38 -1.29
CA ASP A 75 15.67 -10.08 -0.69
C ASP A 75 14.80 -9.21 -1.62
N ILE A 76 13.52 -9.07 -1.26
CA ILE A 76 12.57 -8.22 -1.97
C ILE A 76 12.90 -6.71 -1.85
N LEU A 77 13.71 -6.33 -0.86
CA LEU A 77 14.14 -4.94 -0.63
C LEU A 77 15.46 -4.62 -1.34
N ALA A 78 16.12 -5.61 -1.94
CA ALA A 78 17.28 -5.37 -2.79
C ALA A 78 16.94 -4.32 -3.86
N GLN A 79 17.87 -3.39 -4.11
CA GLN A 79 17.62 -2.26 -5.03
C GLN A 79 17.17 -2.72 -6.43
N GLY A 80 17.71 -3.84 -6.94
CA GLY A 80 17.31 -4.42 -8.21
C GLY A 80 15.86 -4.90 -8.21
N MET A 81 15.39 -5.51 -7.10
CA MET A 81 13.99 -5.91 -6.95
C MET A 81 13.06 -4.71 -6.83
N VAL A 82 13.45 -3.69 -6.05
CA VAL A 82 12.71 -2.43 -5.96
C VAL A 82 12.57 -1.78 -7.33
N ASN A 83 13.63 -1.76 -8.14
CA ASN A 83 13.62 -1.23 -9.51
C ASN A 83 12.65 -2.04 -10.42
N ASN A 84 12.64 -3.37 -10.32
CA ASN A 84 11.72 -4.22 -11.07
C ASN A 84 10.26 -3.94 -10.72
N LEU A 85 9.95 -3.81 -9.42
CA LEU A 85 8.60 -3.49 -8.95
C LEU A 85 8.19 -2.06 -9.34
N ALA A 86 9.12 -1.11 -9.27
CA ALA A 86 8.90 0.25 -9.74
C ALA A 86 8.63 0.30 -11.25
N GLY A 87 9.36 -0.48 -12.04
CA GLY A 87 9.11 -0.65 -13.48
C GLY A 87 7.71 -1.21 -13.76
N ALA A 88 7.30 -2.25 -13.02
CA ALA A 88 5.95 -2.79 -13.12
C ALA A 88 4.87 -1.74 -12.84
N TYR A 89 5.09 -0.87 -11.83
CA TYR A 89 4.21 0.27 -11.55
C TYR A 89 4.15 1.25 -12.73
N VAL A 90 5.30 1.66 -13.27
CA VAL A 90 5.39 2.63 -14.37
C VAL A 90 4.66 2.14 -15.62
N ASP A 91 4.89 0.89 -15.99
CA ASP A 91 4.34 0.28 -17.21
C ASP A 91 2.83 0.05 -17.12
N THR A 92 2.25 0.05 -15.93
CA THR A 92 0.84 -0.27 -15.70
C THR A 92 0.10 0.87 -14.99
N LEU A 93 0.20 0.96 -13.69
CA LEU A 93 -0.51 1.96 -12.88
C LEU A 93 -0.11 3.39 -13.23
N GLY A 94 1.15 3.58 -13.61
CA GLY A 94 1.71 4.86 -14.07
C GLY A 94 1.10 5.37 -15.38
N THR A 95 0.42 4.54 -16.15
CA THR A 95 -0.27 4.92 -17.41
C THR A 95 -1.70 5.42 -17.18
N LEU A 96 -2.25 5.21 -15.99
CA LEU A 96 -3.59 5.68 -15.65
C LEU A 96 -3.63 7.21 -15.58
N LYS A 97 -4.81 7.78 -15.88
CA LYS A 97 -5.01 9.23 -15.82
C LYS A 97 -4.85 9.80 -14.41
N PHE A 98 -5.35 9.09 -13.40
CA PHE A 98 -5.21 9.47 -12.00
C PHE A 98 -3.87 8.98 -11.45
N ARG A 99 -3.14 9.88 -10.79
CA ARG A 99 -1.84 9.59 -10.17
C ARG A 99 -1.81 10.12 -8.75
N ILE A 100 -1.19 9.36 -7.86
CA ILE A 100 -0.90 9.80 -6.50
C ILE A 100 0.39 10.63 -6.55
N GLN A 101 0.29 11.89 -6.15
CA GLN A 101 1.45 12.76 -5.96
C GLN A 101 1.88 12.66 -4.50
N VAL A 102 3.00 11.99 -4.27
CA VAL A 102 3.57 11.89 -2.93
C VAL A 102 4.28 13.19 -2.59
N LYS A 103 3.88 13.80 -1.48
CA LYS A 103 4.48 15.01 -0.95
C LYS A 103 5.58 14.66 0.05
N GLY A 104 6.58 15.49 0.18
CA GLY A 104 7.66 15.28 1.13
C GLY A 104 8.75 16.34 1.00
N ASN A 105 9.79 16.21 1.82
CA ASN A 105 10.96 17.07 1.72
C ASN A 105 11.62 16.88 0.35
N GLU A 106 11.82 17.99 -0.37
CA GLU A 106 12.34 17.98 -1.74
C GLU A 106 13.72 17.31 -1.86
N GLN A 107 14.59 17.52 -0.89
CA GLN A 107 15.94 16.92 -0.86
C GLN A 107 15.84 15.39 -0.73
N ARG A 108 14.93 14.90 0.11
CA ARG A 108 14.67 13.45 0.27
C ARG A 108 14.06 12.85 -1.00
N LEU A 109 13.10 13.54 -1.62
CA LEU A 109 12.47 13.06 -2.85
C LEU A 109 13.45 12.98 -4.03
N LYS A 110 14.50 13.79 -4.02
CA LYS A 110 15.58 13.78 -5.03
C LYS A 110 16.68 12.76 -4.74
N THR A 111 16.64 12.05 -3.60
CA THR A 111 17.62 11.01 -3.29
C THR A 111 17.53 9.87 -4.31
N VAL A 112 18.69 9.39 -4.76
CA VAL A 112 18.78 8.28 -5.71
C VAL A 112 18.03 7.05 -5.16
N GLY A 113 17.20 6.43 -5.98
CA GLY A 113 16.39 5.27 -5.59
C GLY A 113 15.08 5.59 -4.86
N MET A 114 14.87 6.82 -4.39
CA MET A 114 13.65 7.18 -3.65
C MET A 114 12.40 7.10 -4.52
N ALA A 115 12.47 7.52 -5.77
CA ALA A 115 11.34 7.44 -6.70
C ALA A 115 10.92 5.98 -6.95
N GLU A 116 11.89 5.08 -7.08
CA GLU A 116 11.68 3.64 -7.25
C GLU A 116 11.03 3.04 -5.99
N GLN A 117 11.51 3.38 -4.80
CA GLN A 117 10.93 2.95 -3.52
C GLN A 117 9.48 3.42 -3.38
N ILE A 118 9.18 4.67 -3.73
CA ILE A 118 7.82 5.21 -3.70
C ILE A 118 6.91 4.44 -4.66
N ARG A 119 7.35 4.20 -5.90
CA ARG A 119 6.56 3.46 -6.91
C ARG A 119 6.29 2.02 -6.48
N ALA A 120 7.31 1.32 -5.97
CA ALA A 120 7.17 -0.03 -5.44
C ALA A 120 6.20 -0.07 -4.23
N SER A 121 6.30 0.92 -3.33
CA SER A 121 5.39 1.06 -2.18
C SER A 121 3.95 1.34 -2.61
N LEU A 122 3.73 2.20 -3.62
CA LEU A 122 2.40 2.45 -4.18
C LEU A 122 1.82 1.20 -4.84
N LEU A 123 2.63 0.40 -5.53
CA LEU A 123 2.22 -0.88 -6.08
C LEU A 123 1.75 -1.85 -4.99
N ALA A 124 2.52 -1.96 -3.90
CA ALA A 124 2.15 -2.76 -2.73
C ALA A 124 0.86 -2.24 -2.07
N GLY A 125 0.68 -0.93 -1.99
CA GLY A 125 -0.55 -0.31 -1.47
C GLY A 125 -1.78 -0.59 -2.34
N VAL A 126 -1.64 -0.60 -3.66
CA VAL A 126 -2.74 -0.99 -4.57
C VAL A 126 -3.08 -2.47 -4.42
N ARG A 127 -2.08 -3.36 -4.20
CA ARG A 127 -2.33 -4.77 -3.84
C ARG A 127 -3.12 -4.88 -2.53
N ALA A 128 -2.75 -4.09 -1.51
CA ALA A 128 -3.48 -4.07 -0.25
C ALA A 128 -4.93 -3.57 -0.43
N ALA A 129 -5.16 -2.55 -1.26
CA ALA A 129 -6.48 -2.07 -1.62
C ALA A 129 -7.33 -3.14 -2.32
N TRP A 130 -6.72 -3.93 -3.21
CA TRP A 130 -7.37 -5.07 -3.85
C TRP A 130 -7.77 -6.14 -2.84
N LEU A 131 -6.87 -6.51 -1.91
CA LEU A 131 -7.18 -7.47 -0.84
C LEU A 131 -8.32 -6.99 0.05
N TRP A 132 -8.26 -5.73 0.48
CA TRP A 132 -9.31 -5.13 1.30
C TRP A 132 -10.68 -5.18 0.60
N LYS A 133 -10.72 -4.86 -0.68
CA LYS A 133 -11.93 -4.93 -1.49
C LYS A 133 -12.45 -6.37 -1.65
N ARG A 134 -11.56 -7.35 -1.80
CA ARG A 134 -11.90 -8.79 -1.84
C ARG A 134 -12.52 -9.28 -0.53
N LEU A 135 -12.16 -8.68 0.59
CA LEU A 135 -12.72 -8.94 1.93
C LEU A 135 -13.99 -8.12 2.23
N GLY A 136 -14.58 -7.49 1.21
CA GLY A 136 -15.82 -6.70 1.36
C GLY A 136 -15.59 -5.23 1.74
N GLY A 137 -14.34 -4.79 1.86
CA GLY A 137 -14.00 -3.40 2.16
C GLY A 137 -14.41 -2.45 1.04
N ARG A 138 -14.94 -1.29 1.43
CA ARG A 138 -15.36 -0.23 0.52
C ARG A 138 -14.86 1.11 1.01
N ARG A 139 -14.54 2.05 0.08
CA ARG A 139 -14.01 3.38 0.42
C ARG A 139 -14.83 4.14 1.46
N TRP A 140 -16.16 3.97 1.45
CA TRP A 140 -17.05 4.64 2.38
C TRP A 140 -17.03 4.03 3.80
N HIS A 141 -16.51 2.80 4.01
CA HIS A 141 -16.26 2.27 5.34
C HIS A 141 -15.27 3.16 6.13
N LEU A 142 -14.23 3.67 5.49
CA LEU A 142 -13.27 4.56 6.13
C LEU A 142 -13.88 5.89 6.59
N LEU A 143 -15.04 6.27 6.04
CA LEU A 143 -15.73 7.52 6.35
C LEU A 143 -16.88 7.31 7.36
N PHE A 144 -17.72 6.28 7.14
CA PHE A 144 -18.97 6.08 7.86
C PHE A 144 -18.91 5.03 8.97
N THR A 145 -17.97 4.07 8.91
CA THR A 145 -17.78 3.04 9.95
C THR A 145 -16.53 3.27 10.79
N ARG A 146 -16.06 4.50 10.85
CA ARG A 146 -14.86 4.91 11.57
C ARG A 146 -14.81 4.40 13.01
N GLY A 147 -15.93 4.51 13.76
CA GLY A 147 -16.00 4.06 15.15
C GLY A 147 -15.76 2.56 15.29
N GLN A 148 -16.39 1.75 14.45
CA GLN A 148 -16.20 0.30 14.44
C GLN A 148 -14.76 -0.09 14.08
N ILE A 149 -14.18 0.55 13.08
CA ILE A 149 -12.77 0.30 12.70
C ILE A 149 -11.85 0.64 13.85
N LEU A 150 -12.05 1.75 14.55
CA LEU A 150 -11.23 2.14 15.71
C LEU A 150 -11.33 1.15 16.85
N GLU A 151 -12.50 0.60 17.11
CA GLU A 151 -12.71 -0.41 18.14
C GLU A 151 -11.94 -1.70 17.81
N GLU A 152 -12.05 -2.19 16.58
CA GLU A 152 -11.31 -3.36 16.10
C GLU A 152 -9.79 -3.15 16.11
N LEU A 153 -9.31 -1.97 15.71
CA LEU A 153 -7.88 -1.63 15.78
C LEU A 153 -7.33 -1.68 17.21
N ARG A 154 -8.09 -1.18 18.18
CA ARG A 154 -7.71 -1.22 19.60
C ARG A 154 -7.65 -2.64 20.14
N LEU A 155 -8.57 -3.51 19.73
CA LEU A 155 -8.50 -4.94 20.09
C LEU A 155 -7.25 -5.59 19.51
N LEU A 156 -6.94 -5.36 18.24
CA LEU A 156 -5.73 -5.87 17.58
C LEU A 156 -4.43 -5.36 18.25
N ILE A 157 -4.38 -4.10 18.67
CA ILE A 157 -3.23 -3.55 19.41
C ILE A 157 -3.02 -4.28 20.74
N LYS A 158 -4.10 -4.53 21.48
CA LYS A 158 -4.02 -5.27 22.75
C LYS A 158 -3.54 -6.70 22.53
N GLU A 159 -4.03 -7.40 21.52
CA GLU A 159 -3.59 -8.75 21.19
C GLU A 159 -2.10 -8.81 20.80
N THR A 160 -1.61 -7.83 20.04
CA THR A 160 -0.19 -7.76 19.67
C THR A 160 0.72 -7.54 20.86
N GLN A 161 0.27 -6.77 21.86
CA GLN A 161 1.03 -6.51 23.10
C GLN A 161 1.06 -7.71 24.05
N GLN A 162 0.02 -8.53 24.07
CA GLN A 162 -0.06 -9.73 24.92
C GLN A 162 0.76 -10.91 24.39
N ARG A 163 1.08 -10.93 23.09
CA ARG A 163 1.85 -11.98 22.41
C ARG A 163 3.35 -11.64 22.24
N SER A 164 3.79 -10.52 22.77
CA SER A 164 5.19 -10.07 22.78
C SER A 164 5.86 -10.37 24.09
#